data_1bc3c51d03bdca0bc66d645feceda6aa
#
_entry.id   1bc3c51d03bdca0bc66d645feceda6aa
#
_cell.length_a   1.000
_cell.length_b   1.000
_cell.length_c   1.000
_cell.angle_alpha   90.00
_cell.angle_beta   90.00
_cell.angle_gamma   90.00
#
_symmetry.space_group_name_H-M   'P 1'
#
loop_
_entity.id
_entity.type
_entity.pdbx_description
1 polymer ?
#
loop_
_entity_poly.entity_id
_entity_poly.type
_entity_poly.pdbx_seq_one_letter_code
_entity_poly.pdbx_strand_id
1 'polypeptide(L)'
;MSDPRSVLERLCLERGEDFAGLSRMLGRNAAYIQQFVRRGVPKRLKEEERRKLARYFSISEVLLGGPAEDGATPAGLVSVKRHPVTVSAGPGAVVGEELGKPYFAFDERWLKLLTPSSPEKLSIVRVEGDSMAPTLNAGDEILVDLGDAGARLRDGIYVLRIDDAVVVKRLALNPVGRRVTVQSDNPAYPDWPDCGLDKINCIGRVIWSGRRIV
;
A
#
# COMPACT_ATOMS: atom_id res chain seq x y z
N MET A 1 -10.72 -21.53 -1.23
CA MET A 1 -10.73 -21.04 0.19
C MET A 1 -10.71 -22.26 1.09
N SER A 2 -9.75 -22.36 1.99
CA SER A 2 -9.69 -23.50 2.94
C SER A 2 -10.84 -23.44 3.93
N ASP A 3 -11.48 -24.56 4.23
CA ASP A 3 -12.54 -24.63 5.25
C ASP A 3 -11.96 -24.29 6.63
N PRO A 4 -12.51 -23.30 7.36
CA PRO A 4 -12.05 -22.90 8.70
C PRO A 4 -11.94 -24.04 9.71
N ARG A 5 -12.76 -25.07 9.56
CA ARG A 5 -12.77 -26.26 10.42
C ARG A 5 -11.53 -27.12 10.20
N SER A 6 -11.22 -27.38 8.93
CA SER A 6 -10.01 -28.12 8.56
C SER A 6 -8.72 -27.39 8.95
N VAL A 7 -8.73 -26.06 8.85
CA VAL A 7 -7.61 -25.22 9.31
C VAL A 7 -7.43 -25.35 10.83
N LEU A 8 -8.51 -25.23 11.61
CA LEU A 8 -8.44 -25.32 13.06
C LEU A 8 -8.02 -26.73 13.53
N GLU A 9 -8.55 -27.78 12.89
CA GLU A 9 -8.17 -29.16 13.19
C GLU A 9 -6.68 -29.42 12.95
N ARG A 10 -6.15 -28.95 11.81
CA ARG A 10 -4.73 -29.06 11.49
C ARG A 10 -3.86 -28.32 12.51
N LEU A 11 -4.21 -27.08 12.85
CA LEU A 11 -3.46 -26.29 13.85
C LEU A 11 -3.42 -26.96 15.24
N CYS A 12 -4.53 -27.59 15.65
CA CYS A 12 -4.57 -28.36 16.89
C CYS A 12 -3.61 -29.54 16.83
N LEU A 13 -3.61 -30.28 15.73
CA LEU A 13 -2.69 -31.42 15.54
C LEU A 13 -1.21 -30.99 15.52
N GLU A 14 -0.90 -29.92 14.82
CA GLU A 14 0.47 -29.39 14.69
C GLU A 14 1.05 -28.89 16.04
N ARG A 15 0.20 -28.34 16.92
CA ARG A 15 0.62 -27.79 18.22
C ARG A 15 0.31 -28.69 19.41
N GLY A 16 -0.28 -29.85 19.21
CA GLY A 16 -0.67 -30.77 20.29
C GLY A 16 -1.77 -30.21 21.17
N GLU A 17 -2.64 -29.35 20.64
CA GLU A 17 -3.73 -28.73 21.39
C GLU A 17 -4.98 -29.58 21.39
N ASP A 18 -5.66 -29.64 22.55
CA ASP A 18 -6.94 -30.32 22.66
C ASP A 18 -8.13 -29.38 22.46
N PHE A 19 -9.21 -29.88 21.85
CA PHE A 19 -10.42 -29.08 21.60
C PHE A 19 -11.12 -28.62 22.89
N ALA A 20 -11.00 -29.37 23.98
CA ALA A 20 -11.63 -29.01 25.24
C ALA A 20 -10.88 -27.85 25.92
N GLY A 21 -9.54 -27.83 25.83
CA GLY A 21 -8.69 -26.72 26.28
C GLY A 21 -9.02 -25.44 25.57
N LEU A 22 -9.08 -25.47 24.23
CA LEU A 22 -9.46 -24.31 23.43
C LEU A 22 -10.89 -23.83 23.75
N SER A 23 -11.83 -24.76 23.93
CA SER A 23 -13.20 -24.40 24.31
C SER A 23 -13.24 -23.67 25.65
N ARG A 24 -12.48 -24.11 26.64
CA ARG A 24 -12.36 -23.44 27.94
C ARG A 24 -11.71 -22.06 27.82
N MET A 25 -10.67 -21.93 27.01
CA MET A 25 -10.01 -20.63 26.71
C MET A 25 -11.01 -19.62 26.12
N LEU A 26 -11.96 -20.08 25.32
CA LEU A 26 -13.04 -19.25 24.78
C LEU A 26 -14.16 -18.95 25.76
N GLY A 27 -14.14 -19.53 26.97
CA GLY A 27 -15.23 -19.43 27.95
C GLY A 27 -16.48 -20.24 27.55
N ARG A 28 -16.29 -21.33 26.77
CA ARG A 28 -17.34 -22.21 26.28
C ARG A 28 -17.29 -23.58 26.96
N ASN A 29 -18.35 -24.37 26.77
CA ASN A 29 -18.35 -25.76 27.22
C ASN A 29 -17.26 -26.56 26.48
N ALA A 30 -16.74 -27.62 27.13
CA ALA A 30 -15.60 -28.38 26.63
C ALA A 30 -15.82 -29.02 25.25
N ALA A 31 -17.06 -29.25 24.84
CA ALA A 31 -17.40 -29.85 23.55
C ALA A 31 -17.53 -28.82 22.40
N TYR A 32 -17.45 -27.51 22.68
CA TYR A 32 -17.79 -26.47 21.75
C TYR A 32 -16.94 -26.51 20.46
N ILE A 33 -15.62 -26.52 20.58
CA ILE A 33 -14.71 -26.56 19.40
C ILE A 33 -14.82 -27.93 18.72
N GLN A 34 -14.99 -29.03 19.43
CA GLN A 34 -15.22 -30.34 18.85
C GLN A 34 -16.50 -30.36 18.01
N GLN A 35 -17.59 -29.76 18.51
CA GLN A 35 -18.84 -29.65 17.73
C GLN A 35 -18.67 -28.77 16.49
N PHE A 36 -17.95 -27.66 16.60
CA PHE A 36 -17.65 -26.82 15.46
C PHE A 36 -16.89 -27.58 14.39
N VAL A 37 -15.81 -28.27 14.76
CA VAL A 37 -14.93 -28.99 13.81
C VAL A 37 -15.64 -30.22 13.24
N ARG A 38 -16.24 -31.07 14.08
CA ARG A 38 -16.76 -32.39 13.66
C ARG A 38 -18.19 -32.37 13.14
N ARG A 39 -19.04 -31.50 13.71
CA ARG A 39 -20.48 -31.46 13.41
C ARG A 39 -20.91 -30.21 12.66
N GLY A 40 -20.01 -29.23 12.52
CA GLY A 40 -20.33 -27.97 11.85
C GLY A 40 -21.28 -27.07 12.65
N VAL A 41 -21.36 -27.23 13.96
CA VAL A 41 -22.23 -26.44 14.85
C VAL A 41 -21.36 -25.74 15.91
N PRO A 42 -21.41 -24.39 15.96
CA PRO A 42 -22.16 -23.46 15.12
C PRO A 42 -21.64 -23.42 13.66
N LYS A 43 -22.44 -22.92 12.74
CA LYS A 43 -22.00 -22.79 11.33
C LYS A 43 -20.77 -21.89 11.18
N ARG A 44 -20.65 -20.85 12.01
CA ARG A 44 -19.53 -19.91 12.06
C ARG A 44 -19.18 -19.62 13.51
N LEU A 45 -17.90 -19.43 13.79
CA LEU A 45 -17.42 -18.90 15.05
C LEU A 45 -17.84 -17.44 15.20
N LYS A 46 -18.12 -16.99 16.43
CA LYS A 46 -18.36 -15.57 16.73
C LYS A 46 -17.07 -14.77 16.52
N GLU A 47 -17.20 -13.48 16.27
CA GLU A 47 -16.06 -12.59 16.03
C GLU A 47 -15.01 -12.62 17.15
N GLU A 48 -15.46 -12.52 18.41
CA GLU A 48 -14.57 -12.59 19.57
C GLU A 48 -13.81 -13.92 19.67
N GLU A 49 -14.49 -15.02 19.33
CA GLU A 49 -13.91 -16.38 19.36
C GLU A 49 -12.85 -16.53 18.28
N ARG A 50 -13.15 -16.06 17.05
CA ARG A 50 -12.18 -16.03 15.95
C ARG A 50 -10.96 -15.22 16.33
N ARG A 51 -11.14 -13.99 16.85
CA ARG A 51 -10.04 -13.12 17.29
C ARG A 51 -9.15 -13.76 18.35
N LYS A 52 -9.75 -14.41 19.34
CA LYS A 52 -9.01 -15.12 20.39
C LYS A 52 -8.21 -16.28 19.82
N LEU A 53 -8.82 -17.11 18.97
CA LEU A 53 -8.16 -18.25 18.33
C LEU A 53 -7.06 -17.78 17.35
N ALA A 54 -7.33 -16.77 16.52
CA ALA A 54 -6.37 -16.21 15.59
C ALA A 54 -5.13 -15.69 16.32
N ARG A 55 -5.32 -14.97 17.43
CA ARG A 55 -4.23 -14.49 18.29
C ARG A 55 -3.47 -15.65 18.94
N TYR A 56 -4.18 -16.65 19.47
CA TYR A 56 -3.58 -17.81 20.12
C TYR A 56 -2.68 -18.61 19.16
N PHE A 57 -3.18 -18.84 17.94
CA PHE A 57 -2.45 -19.56 16.90
C PHE A 57 -1.52 -18.66 16.07
N SER A 58 -1.49 -17.34 16.30
CA SER A 58 -0.72 -16.35 15.51
C SER A 58 -1.00 -16.44 14.01
N ILE A 59 -2.28 -16.52 13.65
CA ILE A 59 -2.78 -16.61 12.29
C ILE A 59 -3.79 -15.48 11.99
N SER A 60 -4.07 -15.25 10.69
CA SER A 60 -5.16 -14.33 10.29
C SER A 60 -6.53 -14.91 10.59
N GLU A 61 -7.49 -14.07 11.05
CA GLU A 61 -8.89 -14.43 11.24
C GLU A 61 -9.58 -14.94 9.97
N VAL A 62 -9.08 -14.54 8.80
CA VAL A 62 -9.56 -15.00 7.47
C VAL A 62 -9.52 -16.52 7.38
N LEU A 63 -8.48 -17.13 7.91
CA LEU A 63 -8.32 -18.59 7.91
C LEU A 63 -9.35 -19.31 8.78
N LEU A 64 -9.97 -18.60 9.73
CA LEU A 64 -11.06 -19.08 10.58
C LEU A 64 -12.44 -18.60 10.13
N GLY A 65 -12.55 -18.14 8.88
CA GLY A 65 -13.81 -17.67 8.29
C GLY A 65 -14.19 -16.25 8.71
N GLY A 66 -13.23 -15.46 9.15
CA GLY A 66 -13.37 -14.01 9.33
C GLY A 66 -13.53 -13.28 8.00
N PRO A 67 -13.94 -12.01 8.03
CA PRO A 67 -13.90 -11.16 6.85
C PRO A 67 -12.48 -11.15 6.30
N ALA A 68 -12.33 -11.05 4.97
CA ALA A 68 -11.03 -10.75 4.40
C ALA A 68 -10.52 -9.51 5.12
N GLU A 69 -9.36 -9.64 5.76
CA GLU A 69 -8.71 -8.46 6.31
C GLU A 69 -8.40 -7.58 5.11
N ASP A 70 -9.16 -6.51 4.94
CA ASP A 70 -8.69 -5.36 4.20
C ASP A 70 -7.48 -4.85 5.00
N GLY A 71 -6.32 -5.52 4.72
CA GLY A 71 -5.01 -5.17 5.27
C GLY A 71 -5.00 -4.70 6.73
N ALA A 72 -5.40 -5.53 7.69
CA ALA A 72 -5.13 -5.23 9.10
C ALA A 72 -3.60 -5.19 9.27
N THR A 73 -3.07 -4.00 9.10
CA THR A 73 -1.65 -3.71 9.26
C THR A 73 -1.31 -3.91 10.74
N PRO A 74 -0.23 -4.63 11.09
CA PRO A 74 0.20 -4.78 12.47
C PRO A 74 0.27 -3.43 13.19
N ALA A 75 0.01 -3.41 14.49
CA ALA A 75 0.02 -2.18 15.27
C ALA A 75 1.34 -1.40 15.05
N GLY A 76 1.23 -0.12 14.68
CA GLY A 76 2.36 0.76 14.36
C GLY A 76 2.78 0.77 12.89
N LEU A 77 2.22 -0.11 12.05
CA LEU A 77 2.39 -0.05 10.60
C LEU A 77 1.16 0.58 9.93
N VAL A 78 1.40 1.25 8.84
CA VAL A 78 0.37 1.87 8.00
C VAL A 78 0.50 1.33 6.59
N SER A 79 -0.61 0.84 6.05
CA SER A 79 -0.67 0.38 4.66
C SER A 79 -0.86 1.54 3.70
N VAL A 80 -0.01 1.62 2.69
CA VAL A 80 -0.14 2.57 1.59
C VAL A 80 -0.59 1.82 0.34
N LYS A 81 -1.64 2.31 -0.30
CA LYS A 81 -2.21 1.71 -1.51
C LYS A 81 -1.25 1.89 -2.68
N ARG A 82 -1.11 0.86 -3.48
CA ARG A 82 -0.51 0.98 -4.80
C ARG A 82 -1.59 1.40 -5.79
N HIS A 83 -1.37 2.50 -6.47
CA HIS A 83 -2.19 2.85 -7.62
C HIS A 83 -1.62 2.17 -8.86
N PRO A 84 -2.46 1.54 -9.68
CA PRO A 84 -2.04 0.91 -10.92
C PRO A 84 -1.68 1.93 -12.01
N VAL A 85 -1.42 3.18 -11.65
CA VAL A 85 -0.94 4.19 -12.59
C VAL A 85 0.50 3.86 -12.91
N THR A 86 0.68 3.23 -14.03
CA THR A 86 1.99 3.11 -14.66
C THR A 86 2.36 4.50 -15.17
N VAL A 87 3.31 5.14 -14.52
CA VAL A 87 3.79 6.45 -14.94
C VAL A 87 4.75 6.23 -16.09
N SER A 88 4.21 6.36 -17.30
CA SER A 88 4.95 6.13 -18.53
C SER A 88 5.56 7.43 -19.07
N ALA A 89 6.78 7.35 -19.55
CA ALA A 89 7.40 8.41 -20.35
C ALA A 89 6.98 8.31 -21.83
N GLY A 90 5.73 7.93 -22.13
CA GLY A 90 5.21 7.79 -23.49
C GLY A 90 3.68 7.72 -23.56
N PRO A 91 3.05 7.97 -24.70
CA PRO A 91 1.60 7.97 -24.85
C PRO A 91 1.03 6.54 -24.74
N GLY A 92 0.17 6.30 -23.76
CA GLY A 92 -0.69 5.13 -23.71
C GLY A 92 -0.59 4.26 -22.45
N ALA A 93 -0.96 4.76 -21.27
CA ALA A 93 -1.26 3.89 -20.13
C ALA A 93 -2.78 3.88 -19.91
N VAL A 94 -3.40 2.72 -20.12
CA VAL A 94 -4.81 2.45 -19.79
C VAL A 94 -4.88 2.24 -18.28
N VAL A 95 -5.71 3.03 -17.60
CA VAL A 95 -6.03 2.88 -16.19
C VAL A 95 -6.84 1.59 -16.01
N GLY A 96 -6.18 0.52 -15.55
CA GLY A 96 -6.85 -0.70 -15.09
C GLY A 96 -7.09 -0.61 -13.58
N GLU A 97 -8.34 -0.61 -13.15
CA GLU A 97 -8.71 -0.81 -11.76
C GLU A 97 -8.42 -2.26 -11.33
N GLU A 98 -7.22 -2.54 -10.91
CA GLU A 98 -7.01 -3.64 -9.97
C GLU A 98 -7.18 -3.06 -8.56
N LEU A 99 -8.30 -3.37 -7.93
CA LEU A 99 -8.55 -3.18 -6.49
C LEU A 99 -7.47 -3.96 -5.71
N GLY A 100 -6.28 -3.34 -5.62
CA GLY A 100 -5.07 -3.95 -5.12
C GLY A 100 -5.07 -4.03 -3.61
N LYS A 101 -4.72 -5.19 -3.11
CA LYS A 101 -4.24 -5.39 -1.74
C LYS A 101 -3.13 -4.38 -1.44
N PRO A 102 -3.01 -3.86 -0.20
CA PRO A 102 -1.92 -2.96 0.16
C PRO A 102 -0.58 -3.66 -0.10
N TYR A 103 0.25 -3.03 -0.91
CA TYR A 103 1.53 -3.62 -1.34
C TYR A 103 2.66 -3.31 -0.39
N PHE A 104 2.56 -2.19 0.34
CA PHE A 104 3.58 -1.70 1.26
C PHE A 104 2.96 -1.33 2.59
N ALA A 105 3.63 -1.73 3.65
CA ALA A 105 3.34 -1.28 5.00
C ALA A 105 4.58 -0.58 5.55
N PHE A 106 4.40 0.63 6.05
CA PHE A 106 5.46 1.47 6.60
C PHE A 106 5.22 1.72 8.08
N ASP A 107 6.28 1.90 8.85
CA ASP A 107 6.17 2.41 10.21
C ASP A 107 5.54 3.81 10.22
N GLU A 108 4.50 4.00 11.05
CA GLU A 108 3.75 5.26 11.11
C GLU A 108 4.62 6.44 11.53
N ARG A 109 5.57 6.22 12.45
CA ARG A 109 6.48 7.27 12.93
C ARG A 109 7.45 7.68 11.83
N TRP A 110 7.93 6.70 11.07
CA TRP A 110 8.81 6.96 9.93
C TRP A 110 8.07 7.75 8.83
N LEU A 111 6.83 7.42 8.51
CA LEU A 111 6.03 8.21 7.56
C LEU A 111 5.86 9.66 8.01
N LYS A 112 5.61 9.88 9.29
CA LYS A 112 5.48 11.24 9.87
C LYS A 112 6.77 12.07 9.80
N LEU A 113 7.94 11.43 9.68
CA LEU A 113 9.21 12.14 9.43
C LEU A 113 9.34 12.59 7.98
N LEU A 114 8.70 11.89 7.03
CA LEU A 114 8.77 12.22 5.61
C LEU A 114 7.75 13.29 5.22
N THR A 115 6.54 13.22 5.78
CA THR A 115 5.44 14.12 5.44
C THR A 115 4.44 14.30 6.58
N PRO A 116 3.81 15.49 6.69
CA PRO A 116 2.68 15.71 7.59
C PRO A 116 1.35 15.17 7.03
N SER A 117 1.32 14.70 5.77
CA SER A 117 0.09 14.21 5.14
C SER A 117 -0.39 12.91 5.79
N SER A 118 -1.72 12.74 5.83
CA SER A 118 -2.30 11.49 6.31
C SER A 118 -2.04 10.32 5.34
N PRO A 119 -1.97 9.09 5.83
CA PRO A 119 -1.66 7.92 5.00
C PRO A 119 -2.59 7.71 3.80
N GLU A 120 -3.85 8.13 3.90
CA GLU A 120 -4.82 8.03 2.80
C GLU A 120 -4.46 8.93 1.61
N LYS A 121 -3.61 9.94 1.84
CA LYS A 121 -3.06 10.84 0.82
C LYS A 121 -1.72 10.36 0.27
N LEU A 122 -1.25 9.19 0.68
CA LEU A 122 -0.03 8.61 0.18
C LEU A 122 -0.34 7.52 -0.85
N SER A 123 0.50 7.39 -1.84
CA SER A 123 0.37 6.40 -2.90
C SER A 123 1.72 5.82 -3.31
N ILE A 124 1.78 4.51 -3.54
CA ILE A 124 2.92 3.87 -4.19
C ILE A 124 2.64 3.81 -5.70
N VAL A 125 3.62 4.22 -6.47
CA VAL A 125 3.60 4.21 -7.94
C VAL A 125 4.88 3.57 -8.45
N ARG A 126 4.77 2.72 -9.47
CA ARG A 126 5.93 2.16 -10.15
C ARG A 126 6.40 3.08 -11.26
N VAL A 127 7.71 3.32 -11.30
CA VAL A 127 8.35 4.09 -12.35
C VAL A 127 8.51 3.25 -13.60
N GLU A 128 8.10 3.77 -14.74
CA GLU A 128 8.37 3.22 -16.07
C GLU A 128 9.19 4.21 -16.90
N GLY A 129 10.05 3.67 -17.75
CA GLY A 129 10.98 4.48 -18.52
C GLY A 129 12.18 4.97 -17.70
N ASP A 130 13.03 5.73 -18.34
CA ASP A 130 14.36 6.12 -17.85
C ASP A 130 14.60 7.63 -17.83
N SER A 131 13.56 8.45 -18.07
CA SER A 131 13.70 9.91 -18.15
C SER A 131 14.22 10.56 -16.86
N MET A 132 14.11 9.85 -15.72
CA MET A 132 14.59 10.32 -14.43
C MET A 132 15.86 9.59 -13.97
N ALA A 133 16.49 8.79 -14.84
CA ALA A 133 17.76 8.15 -14.55
C ALA A 133 18.89 9.21 -14.41
N PRO A 134 19.83 9.02 -13.49
CA PRO A 134 20.03 7.88 -12.59
C PRO A 134 19.24 7.97 -11.27
N THR A 135 18.54 9.08 -11.01
CA THR A 135 17.82 9.30 -9.74
C THR A 135 16.72 8.26 -9.52
N LEU A 136 15.87 8.08 -10.54
CA LEU A 136 14.84 7.03 -10.56
C LEU A 136 15.02 6.21 -11.83
N ASN A 137 15.01 4.90 -11.70
CA ASN A 137 15.11 3.97 -12.83
C ASN A 137 13.79 3.23 -13.08
N ALA A 138 13.65 2.70 -14.27
CA ALA A 138 12.53 1.81 -14.59
C ALA A 138 12.44 0.65 -13.59
N GLY A 139 11.25 0.43 -13.04
CA GLY A 139 11.01 -0.60 -12.04
C GLY A 139 11.14 -0.15 -10.59
N ASP A 140 11.64 1.06 -10.32
CA ASP A 140 11.64 1.63 -8.97
C ASP A 140 10.19 1.86 -8.49
N GLU A 141 9.96 1.69 -7.20
CA GLU A 141 8.71 2.07 -6.53
C GLU A 141 8.92 3.44 -5.85
N ILE A 142 8.01 4.37 -6.05
CA ILE A 142 8.07 5.70 -5.44
C ILE A 142 6.88 5.92 -4.52
N LEU A 143 7.12 6.55 -3.37
CA LEU A 143 6.07 7.02 -2.47
C LEU A 143 5.73 8.46 -2.84
N VAL A 144 4.49 8.68 -3.21
CA VAL A 144 3.96 9.97 -3.65
C VAL A 144 3.03 10.55 -2.60
N ASP A 145 3.26 11.78 -2.21
CA ASP A 145 2.39 12.55 -1.33
C ASP A 145 1.41 13.37 -2.18
N LEU A 146 0.18 12.91 -2.27
CA LEU A 146 -0.91 13.58 -2.97
C LEU A 146 -1.42 14.82 -2.22
N GLY A 147 -1.13 14.91 -0.92
CA GLY A 147 -1.46 16.08 -0.10
C GLY A 147 -0.53 17.27 -0.37
N ASP A 148 0.66 17.02 -0.96
CA ASP A 148 1.64 18.02 -1.36
C ASP A 148 1.58 18.26 -2.89
N ALA A 149 0.38 18.42 -3.41
CA ALA A 149 0.08 18.50 -4.85
C ALA A 149 0.01 19.93 -5.39
N GLY A 150 0.75 20.88 -4.86
CA GLY A 150 0.86 22.16 -5.54
C GLY A 150 0.47 23.42 -4.78
N ALA A 151 -0.13 23.34 -3.58
CA ALA A 151 -0.45 24.53 -2.79
C ALA A 151 0.81 25.31 -2.37
N ARG A 152 1.95 24.63 -2.26
CA ARG A 152 3.27 25.20 -1.95
C ARG A 152 4.36 24.43 -2.72
N LEU A 153 4.38 24.58 -4.06
CA LEU A 153 5.43 24.00 -4.86
C LEU A 153 6.80 24.49 -4.39
N ARG A 154 7.73 23.58 -4.29
CA ARG A 154 9.15 23.81 -3.99
C ARG A 154 9.99 22.92 -4.91
N ASP A 155 11.26 23.15 -5.01
CA ASP A 155 12.16 22.28 -5.77
C ASP A 155 12.03 20.82 -5.31
N GLY A 156 11.94 19.91 -6.25
CA GLY A 156 11.77 18.50 -5.96
C GLY A 156 11.29 17.66 -7.14
N ILE A 157 11.05 16.38 -6.90
CA ILE A 157 10.51 15.46 -7.90
C ILE A 157 9.01 15.32 -7.68
N TYR A 158 8.25 15.39 -8.77
CA TYR A 158 6.80 15.36 -8.74
C TYR A 158 6.24 14.42 -9.80
N VAL A 159 5.09 13.86 -9.47
CA VAL A 159 4.21 13.22 -10.45
C VAL A 159 3.31 14.29 -11.04
N LEU A 160 3.37 14.44 -12.35
CA LEU A 160 2.64 15.46 -13.12
C LEU A 160 1.68 14.78 -14.09
N ARG A 161 0.57 15.44 -14.37
CA ARG A 161 -0.31 15.11 -15.50
C ARG A 161 -0.06 16.11 -16.61
N ILE A 162 0.28 15.62 -17.79
CA ILE A 162 0.48 16.40 -19.01
C ILE A 162 -0.43 15.77 -20.04
N ASP A 163 -1.48 16.48 -20.41
CA ASP A 163 -2.58 15.95 -21.20
C ASP A 163 -3.14 14.65 -20.57
N ASP A 164 -3.11 13.54 -21.29
CA ASP A 164 -3.54 12.22 -20.80
C ASP A 164 -2.40 11.39 -20.20
N ALA A 165 -1.18 11.89 -20.20
CA ALA A 165 -0.02 11.19 -19.70
C ALA A 165 0.29 11.57 -18.25
N VAL A 166 0.68 10.58 -17.44
CA VAL A 166 1.21 10.78 -16.10
C VAL A 166 2.71 10.54 -16.15
N VAL A 167 3.49 11.54 -15.76
CA VAL A 167 4.96 11.53 -15.84
C VAL A 167 5.60 11.90 -14.52
N VAL A 168 6.83 11.44 -14.30
CA VAL A 168 7.68 11.90 -13.17
C VAL A 168 8.71 12.87 -13.72
N LYS A 169 8.81 14.04 -13.11
CA LYS A 169 9.75 15.10 -13.51
C LYS A 169 10.28 15.83 -12.29
N ARG A 170 11.43 16.47 -12.45
CA ARG A 170 11.95 17.42 -11.47
C ARG A 170 11.39 18.80 -11.76
N LEU A 171 10.92 19.47 -10.72
CA LEU A 171 10.52 20.87 -10.78
C LEU A 171 11.58 21.73 -10.11
N ALA A 172 12.05 22.74 -10.82
CA ALA A 172 12.91 23.80 -10.29
C ALA A 172 12.16 25.13 -10.41
N LEU A 173 11.85 25.73 -9.25
CA LEU A 173 11.08 26.98 -9.18
C LEU A 173 11.95 28.18 -9.60
N ASN A 174 11.41 29.01 -10.49
CA ASN A 174 12.04 30.27 -10.78
C ASN A 174 11.76 31.25 -9.61
N PRO A 175 12.78 31.81 -8.97
CA PRO A 175 12.61 32.74 -7.86
C PRO A 175 11.89 34.04 -8.28
N VAL A 176 11.88 34.36 -9.57
CA VAL A 176 11.22 35.53 -10.14
C VAL A 176 9.99 35.10 -10.94
N GLY A 177 8.81 35.46 -10.43
CA GLY A 177 7.54 35.12 -11.09
C GLY A 177 6.97 33.76 -10.65
N ARG A 178 5.80 33.41 -11.21
CA ARG A 178 5.12 32.14 -10.96
C ARG A 178 5.46 31.13 -12.07
N ARG A 179 6.75 30.82 -12.22
CA ARG A 179 7.26 29.97 -13.28
C ARG A 179 8.13 28.86 -12.73
N VAL A 180 8.28 27.79 -13.49
CA VAL A 180 9.04 26.62 -13.12
C VAL A 180 9.69 26.00 -14.36
N THR A 181 10.88 25.45 -14.18
CA THR A 181 11.50 24.56 -15.16
C THR A 181 11.12 23.13 -14.81
N VAL A 182 10.55 22.43 -15.78
CA VAL A 182 10.25 21.00 -15.70
C VAL A 182 11.41 20.24 -16.32
N GLN A 183 12.12 19.44 -15.53
CA GLN A 183 13.37 18.80 -15.93
C GLN A 183 13.27 17.28 -15.90
N SER A 184 14.00 16.65 -16.81
CA SER A 184 14.34 15.24 -16.75
C SER A 184 15.73 15.10 -16.14
N ASP A 185 15.92 14.14 -15.20
CA ASP A 185 17.27 13.90 -14.65
C ASP A 185 18.18 13.19 -15.66
N ASN A 186 17.61 12.51 -16.65
CA ASN A 186 18.35 11.93 -17.77
C ASN A 186 18.58 12.97 -18.87
N PRO A 187 19.84 13.33 -19.17
CA PRO A 187 20.17 14.35 -20.14
C PRO A 187 19.80 14.00 -21.60
N ALA A 188 19.41 12.75 -21.86
CA ALA A 188 18.89 12.35 -23.17
C ALA A 188 17.47 12.91 -23.44
N TYR A 189 16.82 13.46 -22.44
CA TYR A 189 15.48 14.05 -22.53
C TYR A 189 15.54 15.56 -22.38
N PRO A 190 14.73 16.30 -23.16
CA PRO A 190 14.72 17.75 -23.08
C PRO A 190 14.09 18.25 -21.79
N ASP A 191 14.58 19.39 -21.30
CA ASP A 191 13.92 20.17 -20.26
C ASP A 191 12.90 21.13 -20.88
N TRP A 192 11.90 21.50 -20.08
CA TRP A 192 10.91 22.50 -20.45
C TRP A 192 11.07 23.72 -19.53
N PRO A 193 11.84 24.72 -19.98
CA PRO A 193 12.08 25.92 -19.20
C PRO A 193 10.84 26.81 -19.17
N ASP A 194 10.75 27.63 -18.14
CA ASP A 194 9.82 28.75 -18.03
C ASP A 194 8.34 28.41 -18.23
N CYS A 195 7.92 27.27 -17.69
CA CYS A 195 6.52 26.86 -17.68
C CYS A 195 5.71 27.66 -16.65
N GLY A 196 4.50 28.10 -17.04
CA GLY A 196 3.55 28.70 -16.07
C GLY A 196 3.02 27.65 -15.08
N LEU A 197 2.95 27.99 -13.82
CA LEU A 197 2.43 27.09 -12.79
C LEU A 197 0.96 26.70 -13.00
N ASP A 198 0.20 27.55 -13.68
CA ASP A 198 -1.19 27.33 -14.06
C ASP A 198 -1.37 26.25 -15.13
N LYS A 199 -0.30 25.94 -15.86
CA LYS A 199 -0.28 24.91 -16.92
C LYS A 199 0.22 23.56 -16.44
N ILE A 200 0.68 23.47 -15.18
CA ILE A 200 1.22 22.23 -14.62
C ILE A 200 0.19 21.61 -13.70
N ASN A 201 -0.31 20.45 -14.10
CA ASN A 201 -1.17 19.65 -13.23
C ASN A 201 -0.31 18.74 -12.37
N CYS A 202 -0.03 19.19 -11.14
CA CYS A 202 0.73 18.45 -10.14
C CYS A 202 -0.17 17.48 -9.39
N ILE A 203 0.10 16.16 -9.51
CA ILE A 203 -0.64 15.10 -8.81
C ILE A 203 -0.12 14.94 -7.39
N GLY A 204 1.21 14.97 -7.19
CA GLY A 204 1.82 14.84 -5.88
C GLY A 204 3.34 14.86 -5.94
N ARG A 205 3.95 15.01 -4.76
CA ARG A 205 5.40 15.06 -4.60
C ARG A 205 5.96 13.68 -4.30
N VAL A 206 7.06 13.31 -4.94
CA VAL A 206 7.82 12.11 -4.61
C VAL A 206 8.62 12.37 -3.33
N ILE A 207 8.39 11.57 -2.30
CA ILE A 207 9.01 11.74 -0.98
C ILE A 207 9.94 10.58 -0.58
N TRP A 208 9.90 9.47 -1.31
CA TRP A 208 10.76 8.31 -1.10
C TRP A 208 10.79 7.44 -2.37
N SER A 209 11.87 6.70 -2.53
CA SER A 209 11.99 5.68 -3.57
C SER A 209 12.62 4.41 -3.03
N GLY A 210 12.21 3.26 -3.59
CA GLY A 210 12.78 1.96 -3.31
C GLY A 210 13.10 1.22 -4.59
N ARG A 211 14.25 0.54 -4.60
CA ARG A 211 14.73 -0.23 -5.74
C ARG A 211 14.92 -1.69 -5.36
N ARG A 212 14.42 -2.58 -6.21
CA ARG A 212 14.74 -4.00 -6.11
C ARG A 212 16.11 -4.25 -6.75
N ILE A 213 17.02 -4.84 -5.98
CA ILE A 213 18.33 -5.30 -6.46
C ILE A 213 18.18 -6.79 -6.79
N VAL A 214 18.45 -7.18 -8.02
CA VAL A 214 18.43 -8.56 -8.54
C VAL A 214 19.75 -8.90 -9.12
#